data_f06a402232f74243c7459d48418cefc5
#
_entry.id   f06a402232f74243c7459d48418cefc5
#
_cell.length_a   1.000
_cell.length_b   1.000
_cell.length_c   1.000
_cell.angle_alpha   90.00
_cell.angle_beta   90.00
_cell.angle_gamma   90.00
#
_symmetry.space_group_name_H-M   'P 1'
#
loop_
_entity.id
_entity.type
_entity.pdbx_description
1 polymer ?
#
loop_
_entity_poly.entity_id
_entity_poly.type
_entity_poly.pdbx_seq_one_letter_code
_entity_poly.pdbx_strand_id
1 'polypeptide(L)'
;MAACQHPELFRGVVMLDPPVFSGPLAWFANIAKKTSLIDKLSPAGRAKNRQRHWPSDTILFNNFANKKLFQNFDPRCLQDYVDSAVMLSNKRFELMFSPEVEADIFRHLPCNLKTYKNKLRVPSALVYGEKTDVLPVSYFNRFAQMNKIPLTKIDNGGHMFPLEQPEKTAEIIRNIIKNW
;
A
#
# COMPACT_ATOMS: atom_id res chain seq x y z
N MET A 1 13.31 -1.80 -2.26
CA MET A 1 14.60 -1.52 -1.59
C MET A 1 15.34 -2.82 -1.30
N ALA A 2 14.73 -3.80 -0.60
CA ALA A 2 15.39 -5.09 -0.33
C ALA A 2 15.93 -5.76 -1.62
N ALA A 3 15.14 -5.87 -2.68
CA ALA A 3 15.58 -6.42 -3.96
C ALA A 3 16.71 -5.64 -4.67
N CYS A 4 16.95 -4.38 -4.28
CA CYS A 4 18.09 -3.61 -4.79
C CYS A 4 19.38 -3.90 -4.00
N GLN A 5 19.26 -4.34 -2.75
CA GLN A 5 20.39 -4.63 -1.85
C GLN A 5 20.75 -6.12 -1.92
N HIS A 6 19.74 -6.97 -2.03
CA HIS A 6 19.85 -8.43 -2.02
C HIS A 6 19.05 -9.03 -3.20
N PRO A 7 19.47 -8.77 -4.45
CA PRO A 7 18.75 -9.26 -5.63
C PRO A 7 18.68 -10.80 -5.68
N GLU A 8 19.65 -11.48 -5.11
CA GLU A 8 19.73 -12.95 -5.04
C GLU A 8 18.57 -13.60 -4.27
N LEU A 9 17.87 -12.84 -3.43
CA LEU A 9 16.72 -13.33 -2.67
C LEU A 9 15.38 -13.20 -3.45
N PHE A 10 15.39 -12.58 -4.62
CA PHE A 10 14.17 -12.26 -5.35
C PHE A 10 14.23 -12.79 -6.78
N ARG A 11 13.23 -13.56 -7.21
CA ARG A 11 13.05 -13.92 -8.60
C ARG A 11 12.57 -12.73 -9.45
N GLY A 12 11.80 -11.83 -8.83
CA GLY A 12 11.29 -10.62 -9.45
C GLY A 12 10.46 -9.78 -8.46
N VAL A 13 10.03 -8.58 -8.87
CA VAL A 13 9.25 -7.66 -8.03
C VAL A 13 8.10 -7.05 -8.81
N VAL A 14 6.87 -7.33 -8.42
CA VAL A 14 5.69 -6.60 -8.87
C VAL A 14 5.29 -5.59 -7.78
N MET A 15 5.27 -4.33 -8.12
CA MET A 15 4.87 -3.24 -7.22
C MET A 15 3.44 -2.82 -7.54
N LEU A 16 2.54 -2.90 -6.56
CA LEU A 16 1.12 -2.56 -6.70
C LEU A 16 0.88 -1.22 -6.00
N ASP A 17 0.64 -0.18 -6.77
CA ASP A 17 0.38 1.21 -6.35
C ASP A 17 1.33 1.74 -5.25
N PRO A 18 2.66 1.58 -5.42
CA PRO A 18 3.63 1.87 -4.38
C PRO A 18 3.76 3.39 -4.11
N PRO A 19 4.05 3.81 -2.87
CA PRO A 19 4.28 5.21 -2.53
C PRO A 19 5.67 5.68 -3.01
N VAL A 20 5.83 5.89 -4.31
CA VAL A 20 7.12 6.25 -4.96
C VAL A 20 7.40 7.75 -4.89
N PHE A 21 7.60 8.27 -3.70
CA PHE A 21 7.91 9.69 -3.49
C PHE A 21 9.21 10.11 -4.18
N SER A 22 9.18 11.24 -4.89
CA SER A 22 10.35 11.80 -5.56
C SER A 22 10.28 13.33 -5.63
N GLY A 23 11.40 13.99 -5.95
CA GLY A 23 11.47 15.45 -6.14
C GLY A 23 11.09 16.25 -4.88
N PRO A 24 10.40 17.40 -5.06
CA PRO A 24 10.02 18.28 -3.93
C PRO A 24 9.19 17.59 -2.87
N LEU A 25 8.26 16.72 -3.27
CA LEU A 25 7.40 15.97 -2.32
C LEU A 25 8.23 15.09 -1.38
N ALA A 26 9.25 14.40 -1.91
CA ALA A 26 10.17 13.60 -1.09
C ALA A 26 10.98 14.47 -0.12
N TRP A 27 11.40 15.65 -0.54
CA TRP A 27 12.11 16.60 0.30
C TRP A 27 11.23 17.11 1.45
N PHE A 28 10.00 17.56 1.14
CA PHE A 28 9.02 17.97 2.15
C PHE A 28 8.69 16.85 3.14
N ALA A 29 8.47 15.62 2.64
CA ALA A 29 8.21 14.48 3.50
C ALA A 29 9.39 14.19 4.45
N ASN A 30 10.64 14.33 3.99
CA ASN A 30 11.83 14.17 4.83
C ASN A 30 11.93 15.23 5.93
N ILE A 31 11.50 16.47 5.68
CA ILE A 31 11.44 17.51 6.70
C ILE A 31 10.31 17.24 7.69
N ALA A 32 9.11 16.90 7.18
CA ALA A 32 7.94 16.63 8.02
C ALA A 32 8.17 15.47 8.99
N LYS A 33 8.94 14.44 8.60
CA LYS A 33 9.33 13.31 9.46
C LYS A 33 10.11 13.70 10.70
N LYS A 34 10.81 14.83 10.66
CA LYS A 34 11.59 15.34 11.83
C LYS A 34 10.72 16.12 12.81
N THR A 35 9.44 16.25 12.53
CA THR A 35 8.48 17.04 13.30
C THR A 35 7.17 16.29 13.48
N SER A 36 6.31 16.72 14.41
CA SER A 36 4.95 16.19 14.56
C SER A 36 4.02 16.48 13.36
N LEU A 37 4.47 17.27 12.38
CA LEU A 37 3.72 17.56 11.16
C LEU A 37 3.47 16.29 10.33
N ILE A 38 4.33 15.27 10.43
CA ILE A 38 4.14 13.99 9.72
C ILE A 38 2.81 13.34 10.09
N ASP A 39 2.36 13.44 11.33
CA ASP A 39 1.09 12.86 11.80
C ASP A 39 -0.13 13.57 11.18
N LYS A 40 0.01 14.84 10.80
CA LYS A 40 -1.04 15.63 10.14
C LYS A 40 -1.03 15.45 8.62
N LEU A 41 0.14 15.25 8.02
CA LEU A 41 0.35 15.16 6.57
C LEU A 41 0.28 13.73 6.02
N SER A 42 0.34 12.73 6.88
CA SER A 42 0.27 11.32 6.51
C SER A 42 -0.87 10.59 7.23
N PRO A 43 -1.19 9.34 6.85
CA PRO A 43 -2.17 8.54 7.57
C PRO A 43 -1.79 8.20 9.03
N ALA A 44 -0.57 8.51 9.48
CA ALA A 44 -0.05 8.15 10.80
C ALA A 44 -0.95 8.60 11.96
N GLY A 45 -1.43 9.85 11.93
CA GLY A 45 -2.31 10.36 12.99
C GLY A 45 -3.66 9.63 13.06
N ARG A 46 -4.22 9.24 11.89
CA ARG A 46 -5.46 8.44 11.84
C ARG A 46 -5.22 7.01 12.29
N ALA A 47 -4.09 6.42 11.89
CA ALA A 47 -3.69 5.07 12.29
C ALA A 47 -3.56 4.97 13.82
N LYS A 48 -2.82 5.91 14.43
CA LYS A 48 -2.62 5.95 15.89
C LYS A 48 -3.92 5.98 16.69
N ASN A 49 -4.95 6.67 16.17
CA ASN A 49 -6.24 6.84 16.83
C ASN A 49 -7.30 5.84 16.35
N ARG A 50 -6.89 4.75 15.73
CA ARG A 50 -7.79 3.72 15.22
C ARG A 50 -8.50 2.99 16.37
N GLN A 51 -9.80 2.75 16.20
CA GLN A 51 -10.56 1.88 17.10
C GLN A 51 -9.93 0.48 17.12
N ARG A 52 -9.81 -0.12 18.32
CA ARG A 52 -9.12 -1.40 18.53
C ARG A 52 -10.06 -2.53 18.90
N HIS A 53 -11.23 -2.22 19.47
CA HIS A 53 -12.14 -3.22 20.05
C HIS A 53 -13.55 -3.04 19.51
N TRP A 54 -14.22 -4.14 19.27
CA TRP A 54 -15.62 -4.21 18.88
C TRP A 54 -16.36 -5.26 19.70
N PRO A 55 -17.63 -5.01 20.08
CA PRO A 55 -18.40 -5.95 20.92
C PRO A 55 -18.91 -7.15 20.14
N SER A 56 -19.06 -7.06 18.81
CA SER A 56 -19.51 -8.17 17.96
C SER A 56 -18.88 -8.09 16.56
N ASP A 57 -18.90 -9.22 15.84
CA ASP A 57 -18.50 -9.36 14.45
C ASP A 57 -19.31 -8.49 13.50
N THR A 58 -20.62 -8.42 13.69
CA THR A 58 -21.52 -7.60 12.90
C THR A 58 -21.18 -6.10 13.00
N ILE A 59 -20.92 -5.60 14.22
CA ILE A 59 -20.51 -4.21 14.44
C ILE A 59 -19.15 -3.96 13.82
N LEU A 60 -18.23 -4.90 13.95
CA LEU A 60 -16.92 -4.86 13.36
C LEU A 60 -16.99 -4.76 11.82
N PHE A 61 -17.70 -5.71 11.19
CA PHE A 61 -17.87 -5.74 9.72
C PHE A 61 -18.48 -4.43 9.21
N ASN A 62 -19.57 -3.97 9.82
CA ASN A 62 -20.21 -2.71 9.44
C ASN A 62 -19.31 -1.49 9.63
N ASN A 63 -18.47 -1.50 10.68
CA ASN A 63 -17.49 -0.44 10.90
C ASN A 63 -16.47 -0.36 9.77
N PHE A 64 -15.99 -1.50 9.24
CA PHE A 64 -15.07 -1.52 8.10
C PHE A 64 -15.80 -1.18 6.80
N ALA A 65 -16.93 -1.82 6.51
CA ALA A 65 -17.70 -1.63 5.27
C ALA A 65 -18.09 -0.16 5.03
N ASN A 66 -18.38 0.59 6.09
CA ASN A 66 -18.77 2.01 6.00
C ASN A 66 -17.57 2.97 5.84
N LYS A 67 -16.33 2.54 5.92
CA LYS A 67 -15.17 3.40 5.72
C LYS A 67 -14.85 3.54 4.23
N LYS A 68 -14.56 4.75 3.80
CA LYS A 68 -14.24 5.08 2.39
C LYS A 68 -13.22 4.13 1.75
N LEU A 69 -12.21 3.70 2.52
CA LEU A 69 -11.16 2.80 2.02
C LEU A 69 -11.69 1.44 1.54
N PHE A 70 -12.77 0.95 2.15
CA PHE A 70 -13.31 -0.40 1.92
C PHE A 70 -14.54 -0.43 1.03
N GLN A 71 -15.10 0.73 0.65
CA GLN A 71 -16.37 0.82 -0.07
C GLN A 71 -16.36 0.13 -1.45
N ASN A 72 -15.19 0.03 -2.06
CA ASN A 72 -15.03 -0.57 -3.39
C ASN A 72 -14.43 -1.98 -3.33
N PHE A 73 -14.19 -2.54 -2.14
CA PHE A 73 -13.65 -3.88 -2.02
C PHE A 73 -14.62 -4.92 -2.59
N ASP A 74 -14.08 -5.94 -3.23
CA ASP A 74 -14.84 -7.17 -3.47
C ASP A 74 -15.35 -7.68 -2.12
N PRO A 75 -16.65 -8.07 -2.02
CA PRO A 75 -17.22 -8.53 -0.75
C PRO A 75 -16.43 -9.68 -0.08
N ARG A 76 -15.85 -10.58 -0.89
CA ARG A 76 -15.01 -11.69 -0.39
C ARG A 76 -13.72 -11.14 0.24
N CYS A 77 -13.08 -10.17 -0.43
CA CYS A 77 -11.86 -9.54 0.08
C CYS A 77 -12.13 -8.71 1.35
N LEU A 78 -13.30 -8.09 1.46
CA LEU A 78 -13.71 -7.39 2.69
C LEU A 78 -13.89 -8.38 3.83
N GLN A 79 -14.56 -9.52 3.60
CA GLN A 79 -14.73 -10.56 4.60
C GLN A 79 -13.39 -11.12 5.05
N ASP A 80 -12.52 -11.53 4.11
CA ASP A 80 -11.18 -12.03 4.40
C ASP A 80 -10.34 -11.00 5.19
N TYR A 81 -10.45 -9.72 4.85
CA TYR A 81 -9.77 -8.65 5.58
C TYR A 81 -10.26 -8.56 7.03
N VAL A 82 -11.58 -8.58 7.24
CA VAL A 82 -12.18 -8.52 8.58
C VAL A 82 -11.75 -9.73 9.41
N ASP A 83 -11.82 -10.93 8.83
CA ASP A 83 -11.46 -12.20 9.53
C ASP A 83 -9.96 -12.24 9.88
N SER A 84 -9.11 -11.67 9.02
CA SER A 84 -7.66 -11.64 9.22
C SER A 84 -7.16 -10.49 10.12
N ALA A 85 -7.92 -9.40 10.21
CA ALA A 85 -7.47 -8.20 10.91
C ALA A 85 -7.74 -8.23 12.42
N VAL A 86 -8.55 -9.16 12.89
CA VAL A 86 -8.97 -9.21 14.30
C VAL A 86 -8.86 -10.60 14.89
N MET A 87 -8.81 -10.65 16.21
CA MET A 87 -8.89 -11.86 17.01
C MET A 87 -9.96 -11.70 18.09
N LEU A 88 -10.57 -12.82 18.49
CA LEU A 88 -11.45 -12.84 19.64
C LEU A 88 -10.61 -12.91 20.92
N SER A 89 -10.66 -11.86 21.74
CA SER A 89 -9.97 -11.75 23.01
C SER A 89 -10.95 -11.25 24.09
N ASN A 90 -11.04 -11.95 25.21
CA ASN A 90 -11.90 -11.57 26.34
C ASN A 90 -13.36 -11.23 25.94
N LYS A 91 -13.96 -12.05 25.06
CA LYS A 91 -15.32 -11.86 24.52
C LYS A 91 -15.51 -10.59 23.70
N ARG A 92 -14.45 -10.03 23.17
CA ARG A 92 -14.44 -8.86 22.24
C ARG A 92 -13.56 -9.14 21.06
N PHE A 93 -13.87 -8.55 19.93
CA PHE A 93 -12.98 -8.54 18.77
C PHE A 93 -11.94 -7.43 18.94
N GLU A 94 -10.67 -7.79 18.77
CA GLU A 94 -9.53 -6.90 18.95
C GLU A 94 -8.65 -6.92 17.70
N LEU A 95 -8.09 -5.75 17.28
CA LEU A 95 -7.14 -5.71 16.19
C LEU A 95 -5.90 -6.55 16.48
N MET A 96 -5.51 -7.40 15.53
CA MET A 96 -4.30 -8.23 15.63
C MET A 96 -3.01 -7.40 15.52
N PHE A 97 -3.07 -6.23 14.89
CA PHE A 97 -1.89 -5.36 14.72
C PHE A 97 -2.00 -4.11 15.59
N SER A 98 -0.84 -3.62 16.06
CA SER A 98 -0.77 -2.39 16.85
C SER A 98 -0.96 -1.16 15.97
N PRO A 99 -1.94 -0.29 16.27
CA PRO A 99 -2.09 1.01 15.62
C PRO A 99 -0.85 1.91 15.74
N GLU A 100 -0.06 1.76 16.80
CA GLU A 100 1.20 2.49 16.96
C GLU A 100 2.24 2.05 15.93
N VAL A 101 2.37 0.74 15.72
CA VAL A 101 3.27 0.18 14.70
C VAL A 101 2.83 0.62 13.31
N GLU A 102 1.52 0.59 13.01
CA GLU A 102 0.99 1.11 11.75
C GLU A 102 1.33 2.60 11.56
N ALA A 103 1.14 3.42 12.59
CA ALA A 103 1.49 4.84 12.55
C ALA A 103 2.99 5.05 12.29
N ASP A 104 3.84 4.24 12.92
CA ASP A 104 5.30 4.33 12.74
C ASP A 104 5.72 3.90 11.33
N ILE A 105 5.08 2.92 10.72
CA ILE A 105 5.29 2.57 9.30
C ILE A 105 5.03 3.80 8.43
N PHE A 106 3.91 4.50 8.60
CA PHE A 106 3.62 5.72 7.83
C PHE A 106 4.63 6.85 8.09
N ARG A 107 5.11 7.01 9.32
CA ARG A 107 6.14 8.01 9.66
C ARG A 107 7.48 7.73 8.99
N HIS A 108 7.79 6.44 8.74
CA HIS A 108 9.10 6.00 8.27
C HIS A 108 9.11 5.59 6.79
N LEU A 109 8.05 5.87 6.01
CA LEU A 109 8.04 5.62 4.57
C LEU A 109 9.29 6.21 3.89
N PRO A 110 10.03 5.44 3.09
CA PRO A 110 11.26 5.91 2.47
C PRO A 110 11.00 7.03 1.44
N CYS A 111 11.74 8.12 1.55
CA CYS A 111 11.65 9.29 0.66
C CYS A 111 12.93 9.53 -0.14
N ASN A 112 13.89 8.59 -0.11
CA ASN A 112 15.19 8.70 -0.77
C ASN A 112 15.33 7.74 -1.96
N LEU A 113 14.25 7.50 -2.69
CA LEU A 113 14.22 6.51 -3.79
C LEU A 113 15.23 6.79 -4.92
N LYS A 114 15.74 8.03 -5.02
CA LYS A 114 16.83 8.36 -5.94
C LYS A 114 18.09 7.52 -5.72
N THR A 115 18.37 7.11 -4.50
CA THR A 115 19.54 6.26 -4.17
C THR A 115 19.42 4.86 -4.76
N TYR A 116 18.21 4.46 -5.17
CA TYR A 116 17.91 3.16 -5.78
C TYR A 116 17.69 3.23 -7.30
N LYS A 117 17.96 4.38 -7.91
CA LYS A 117 17.88 4.55 -9.37
C LYS A 117 18.76 3.50 -10.08
N ASN A 118 18.18 2.76 -11.03
CA ASN A 118 18.85 1.69 -11.80
C ASN A 118 19.47 0.58 -10.96
N LYS A 119 19.00 0.38 -9.72
CA LYS A 119 19.51 -0.69 -8.84
C LYS A 119 18.60 -1.92 -8.78
N LEU A 120 17.45 -1.90 -9.40
CA LEU A 120 16.61 -3.09 -9.59
C LEU A 120 17.28 -3.99 -10.65
N ARG A 121 17.90 -5.09 -10.19
CA ARG A 121 18.62 -6.04 -11.04
C ARG A 121 17.82 -7.32 -11.33
N VAL A 122 16.63 -7.42 -10.75
CA VAL A 122 15.70 -8.52 -11.00
C VAL A 122 14.57 -8.05 -11.91
N PRO A 123 13.89 -8.94 -12.65
CA PRO A 123 12.69 -8.59 -13.39
C PRO A 123 11.71 -7.83 -12.50
N SER A 124 11.22 -6.69 -12.98
CA SER A 124 10.40 -5.82 -12.13
C SER A 124 9.32 -5.13 -12.95
N ALA A 125 8.15 -4.92 -12.36
CA ALA A 125 7.06 -4.19 -12.97
C ALA A 125 6.33 -3.32 -11.93
N LEU A 126 5.68 -2.25 -12.38
CA LEU A 126 4.82 -1.42 -11.56
C LEU A 126 3.40 -1.43 -12.14
N VAL A 127 2.42 -1.64 -11.26
CA VAL A 127 1.00 -1.58 -11.59
C VAL A 127 0.38 -0.49 -10.72
N TYR A 128 -0.49 0.36 -11.29
CA TYR A 128 -1.19 1.39 -10.55
C TYR A 128 -2.68 1.43 -10.91
N GLY A 129 -3.51 1.88 -9.98
CA GLY A 129 -4.93 2.07 -10.21
C GLY A 129 -5.22 3.39 -10.94
N GLU A 130 -6.09 3.38 -11.95
CA GLU A 130 -6.48 4.60 -12.68
C GLU A 130 -7.04 5.69 -11.77
N LYS A 131 -7.78 5.29 -10.71
CA LYS A 131 -8.42 6.17 -9.73
C LYS A 131 -7.64 6.28 -8.41
N THR A 132 -6.36 5.90 -8.43
CA THR A 132 -5.53 6.04 -7.23
C THR A 132 -5.46 7.48 -6.74
N ASP A 133 -5.55 7.67 -5.43
CA ASP A 133 -5.44 8.96 -4.75
C ASP A 133 -4.16 9.08 -3.89
N VAL A 134 -3.26 8.09 -3.98
CA VAL A 134 -2.00 8.06 -3.22
C VAL A 134 -0.98 9.03 -3.80
N LEU A 135 -0.79 9.01 -5.13
CA LEU A 135 0.14 9.89 -5.84
C LEU A 135 -0.39 10.23 -7.25
N PRO A 136 -0.10 11.42 -7.78
CA PRO A 136 -0.30 11.71 -9.19
C PRO A 136 0.41 10.70 -10.10
N VAL A 137 -0.22 10.30 -11.20
CA VAL A 137 0.29 9.31 -12.17
C VAL A 137 1.70 9.65 -12.68
N SER A 138 2.05 10.93 -12.74
CA SER A 138 3.37 11.40 -13.14
C SER A 138 4.51 10.85 -12.25
N TYR A 139 4.24 10.53 -10.99
CA TYR A 139 5.23 9.92 -10.09
C TYR A 139 5.51 8.46 -10.47
N PHE A 140 4.46 7.69 -10.81
CA PHE A 140 4.60 6.31 -11.29
C PHE A 140 5.36 6.27 -12.62
N ASN A 141 4.97 7.14 -13.57
CA ASN A 141 5.66 7.28 -14.85
C ASN A 141 7.16 7.57 -14.65
N ARG A 142 7.47 8.57 -13.82
CA ARG A 142 8.86 8.95 -13.53
C ARG A 142 9.65 7.83 -12.88
N PHE A 143 9.05 7.11 -11.93
CA PHE A 143 9.71 5.98 -11.28
C PHE A 143 9.96 4.83 -12.24
N ALA A 144 8.98 4.48 -13.08
CA ALA A 144 9.09 3.43 -14.08
C ALA A 144 10.18 3.76 -15.10
N GLN A 145 10.20 4.99 -15.65
CA GLN A 145 11.23 5.45 -16.57
C GLN A 145 12.62 5.45 -15.93
N MET A 146 12.73 5.95 -14.69
CA MET A 146 14.00 6.02 -13.97
C MET A 146 14.63 4.65 -13.74
N ASN A 147 13.81 3.61 -13.58
CA ASN A 147 14.26 2.24 -13.33
C ASN A 147 14.13 1.32 -14.56
N LYS A 148 13.64 1.85 -15.69
CA LYS A 148 13.45 1.12 -16.96
C LYS A 148 12.57 -0.13 -16.78
N ILE A 149 11.48 0.00 -16.02
CA ILE A 149 10.53 -1.08 -15.75
C ILE A 149 9.20 -0.80 -16.43
N PRO A 150 8.46 -1.84 -16.86
CA PRO A 150 7.12 -1.70 -17.39
C PRO A 150 6.16 -1.10 -16.36
N LEU A 151 5.21 -0.29 -16.86
CA LEU A 151 4.16 0.34 -16.10
C LEU A 151 2.81 -0.09 -16.66
N THR A 152 1.95 -0.66 -15.83
CA THR A 152 0.61 -1.11 -16.22
C THR A 152 -0.44 -0.36 -15.41
N LYS A 153 -1.50 0.09 -16.10
CA LYS A 153 -2.67 0.72 -15.47
C LYS A 153 -3.79 -0.31 -15.28
N ILE A 154 -4.47 -0.27 -14.14
CA ILE A 154 -5.75 -0.98 -13.95
C ILE A 154 -6.89 0.04 -14.09
N ASP A 155 -7.72 -0.16 -15.11
CA ASP A 155 -8.88 0.69 -15.36
C ASP A 155 -9.89 0.57 -14.22
N ASN A 156 -10.40 1.73 -13.78
CA ASN A 156 -11.33 1.90 -12.66
C ASN A 156 -10.80 1.44 -11.28
N GLY A 157 -9.55 1.00 -11.14
CA GLY A 157 -8.96 0.62 -9.86
C GLY A 157 -8.59 1.83 -9.02
N GLY A 158 -8.92 1.82 -7.73
CA GLY A 158 -8.41 2.74 -6.72
C GLY A 158 -7.02 2.33 -6.23
N HIS A 159 -6.60 2.90 -5.09
CA HIS A 159 -5.35 2.47 -4.45
C HIS A 159 -5.37 0.99 -4.03
N MET A 160 -6.52 0.53 -3.57
CA MET A 160 -6.70 -0.83 -3.08
C MET A 160 -7.20 -1.79 -4.17
N PHE A 161 -6.90 -1.50 -5.45
CA PHE A 161 -7.35 -2.32 -6.58
C PHE A 161 -7.08 -3.83 -6.43
N PRO A 162 -6.05 -4.31 -5.73
CA PRO A 162 -5.90 -5.74 -5.48
C PRO A 162 -7.06 -6.37 -4.71
N LEU A 163 -7.73 -5.59 -3.89
CA LEU A 163 -8.90 -5.99 -3.10
C LEU A 163 -10.23 -5.50 -3.70
N GLU A 164 -10.17 -4.54 -4.63
CA GLU A 164 -11.34 -4.04 -5.37
C GLU A 164 -11.62 -4.89 -6.62
N GLN A 165 -10.57 -5.37 -7.29
CA GLN A 165 -10.60 -6.16 -8.53
C GLN A 165 -9.62 -7.33 -8.46
N PRO A 166 -9.82 -8.31 -7.55
CA PRO A 166 -8.83 -9.35 -7.26
C PRO A 166 -8.51 -10.24 -8.47
N GLU A 167 -9.52 -10.67 -9.24
CA GLU A 167 -9.32 -11.52 -10.41
C GLU A 167 -8.50 -10.82 -11.50
N LYS A 168 -8.86 -9.56 -11.81
CA LYS A 168 -8.14 -8.75 -12.81
C LYS A 168 -6.71 -8.48 -12.38
N THR A 169 -6.50 -8.20 -11.09
CA THR A 169 -5.16 -8.01 -10.53
C THR A 169 -4.33 -9.29 -10.65
N ALA A 170 -4.90 -10.43 -10.30
CA ALA A 170 -4.24 -11.73 -10.42
C ALA A 170 -3.89 -12.07 -11.87
N GLU A 171 -4.76 -11.76 -12.83
CA GLU A 171 -4.51 -11.95 -14.27
C GLU A 171 -3.33 -11.09 -14.73
N ILE A 172 -3.31 -9.79 -14.38
CA ILE A 172 -2.22 -8.89 -14.74
C ILE A 172 -0.89 -9.37 -14.15
N ILE A 173 -0.86 -9.73 -12.86
CA ILE A 173 0.35 -10.26 -12.22
C ILE A 173 0.82 -11.52 -12.93
N ARG A 174 -0.08 -12.46 -13.24
CA ARG A 174 0.22 -13.71 -13.95
C ARG A 174 0.83 -13.44 -15.32
N ASN A 175 0.29 -12.48 -16.06
CA ASN A 175 0.80 -12.08 -17.37
C ASN A 175 2.18 -11.42 -17.28
N ILE A 176 2.43 -10.62 -16.25
CA ILE A 176 3.74 -10.02 -15.99
C ILE A 176 4.78 -11.10 -15.72
N ILE A 177 4.51 -12.02 -14.79
CA ILE A 177 5.51 -13.02 -14.36
C ILE A 177 5.75 -14.15 -15.37
N LYS A 178 4.84 -14.39 -16.32
CA LYS A 178 5.06 -15.35 -17.40
C LYS A 178 6.22 -14.97 -18.33
N ASN A 179 6.56 -13.69 -18.37
CA ASN A 179 7.60 -13.13 -19.24
C ASN A 179 8.95 -12.94 -18.50
N TRP A 180 9.12 -13.51 -17.31
CA TRP A 180 10.32 -13.41 -16.47
C TRP A 180 11.21 -14.64 -16.56
#